data_e3e9618e631089c899c5e1b36a307858
#
_entry.id   e3e9618e631089c899c5e1b36a307858
#
_cell.length_a   1.000
_cell.length_b   1.000
_cell.length_c   1.000
_cell.angle_alpha   90.00
_cell.angle_beta   90.00
_cell.angle_gamma   90.00
#
_symmetry.space_group_name_H-M   'P 1'
#
loop_
_entity.id
_entity.type
_entity.pdbx_description
1 polymer ?
#
loop_
_entity_poly.entity_id
_entity_poly.type
_entity_poly.pdbx_seq_one_letter_code
_entity_poly.pdbx_strand_id
1 'polypeptide(L)'
;MFISKIEIVNFRNFKHQEISFNEGVNVIIGHNNAGKTNLLTALSLVINPDKNKRLDVDDFNKNVAFLELKTTPPKITIQVTLKKGCDTFPDDLAMVANWLTKLEADFEAKLTYEFFLPEKEVPKYISAMSEIDKTDGNCRNLVWKIIKNDFIRLYSYKIYGGEIANHTVADGESLNKFDFQFLDAIRDVERDMLTGKNTLLKNVFDFFIDYDIKGDSSKLEENKIIEIKTRKKDFLTQIEPVIETIHERMKLGKEQILSYADGTGASFNKAVPNFEGNISDIEMFSFLRLIIEYETGIKIPATHNGLGYNNLIFMSLLLAKMQVNADGKYMGDNAKVFSTLVIEEPEAHLHPAMQYKFLQFLKKNKIEGKVRQIFVTSHSTHITSAVSLSEIICLYKDADETKISYPDTIFPLDGKSKRYVQRFLDATKSDILFAQKILFVEGIAEQLLMSIFAKYLDKSLEDHHVAVVNVGGRYFTHFLHLFDSN
;
A
#
# COMPACT_ATOMS: atom_id res chain seq x y z
N MET A 1 14.51 -0.78 12.09
CA MET A 1 14.09 -2.03 11.43
C MET A 1 13.48 -1.72 10.07
N PHE A 2 13.61 -2.62 9.08
CA PHE A 2 13.00 -2.49 7.76
C PHE A 2 12.69 -3.86 7.15
N ILE A 3 11.76 -3.90 6.20
CA ILE A 3 11.48 -5.09 5.40
C ILE A 3 12.62 -5.22 4.39
N SER A 4 13.46 -6.23 4.57
CA SER A 4 14.65 -6.43 3.73
C SER A 4 14.38 -7.32 2.53
N LYS A 5 13.40 -8.22 2.66
CA LYS A 5 13.12 -9.21 1.62
C LYS A 5 11.68 -9.72 1.70
N ILE A 6 11.11 -10.07 0.57
CA ILE A 6 9.91 -10.88 0.45
C ILE A 6 10.19 -12.08 -0.45
N GLU A 7 9.77 -13.26 -0.03
CA GLU A 7 9.75 -14.48 -0.84
C GLU A 7 8.29 -14.87 -1.10
N ILE A 8 7.95 -15.07 -2.36
CA ILE A 8 6.58 -15.34 -2.81
C ILE A 8 6.58 -16.65 -3.58
N VAL A 9 5.77 -17.60 -3.14
CA VAL A 9 5.63 -18.92 -3.76
C VAL A 9 4.16 -19.15 -4.13
N ASN A 10 3.94 -19.48 -5.40
CA ASN A 10 2.65 -19.91 -5.94
C ASN A 10 1.51 -18.86 -5.81
N PHE A 11 1.85 -17.58 -5.90
CA PHE A 11 0.87 -16.49 -5.79
C PHE A 11 0.73 -15.72 -7.11
N ARG A 12 -0.43 -15.75 -7.72
CA ARG A 12 -0.79 -15.07 -8.98
C ARG A 12 0.25 -15.30 -10.09
N ASN A 13 0.98 -14.26 -10.50
CA ASN A 13 2.04 -14.34 -11.50
C ASN A 13 3.40 -14.78 -10.94
N PHE A 14 3.54 -14.90 -9.63
CA PHE A 14 4.76 -15.37 -8.99
C PHE A 14 4.72 -16.88 -8.76
N LYS A 15 5.57 -17.63 -9.44
CA LYS A 15 5.74 -19.06 -9.19
C LYS A 15 6.62 -19.27 -7.97
N HIS A 16 7.83 -18.72 -8.00
CA HIS A 16 8.75 -18.61 -6.87
C HIS A 16 9.68 -17.43 -7.14
N GLN A 17 9.55 -16.38 -6.35
CA GLN A 17 10.35 -15.17 -6.49
C GLN A 17 10.79 -14.64 -5.14
N GLU A 18 12.03 -14.20 -5.10
CA GLU A 18 12.65 -13.53 -3.97
C GLU A 18 12.97 -12.09 -4.36
N ILE A 19 12.48 -11.12 -3.59
CA ILE A 19 12.63 -9.70 -3.88
C ILE A 19 13.23 -9.01 -2.67
N SER A 20 14.38 -8.37 -2.88
CA SER A 20 15.09 -7.60 -1.87
C SER A 20 14.69 -6.12 -1.91
N PHE A 21 14.62 -5.49 -0.76
CA PHE A 21 14.25 -4.10 -0.60
C PHE A 21 15.33 -3.31 0.14
N ASN A 22 15.37 -2.01 -0.13
CA ASN A 22 16.20 -1.06 0.58
C ASN A 22 15.48 -0.51 1.82
N GLU A 23 16.26 -0.07 2.78
CA GLU A 23 15.77 0.75 3.87
C GLU A 23 15.35 2.12 3.32
N GLY A 24 14.08 2.47 3.46
CA GLY A 24 13.54 3.75 3.01
C GLY A 24 12.61 3.65 1.81
N VAL A 25 12.96 4.26 0.69
CA VAL A 25 12.10 4.32 -0.50
C VAL A 25 12.45 3.18 -1.46
N ASN A 26 11.43 2.48 -1.95
CA ASN A 26 11.52 1.44 -2.96
C ASN A 26 10.56 1.77 -4.09
N VAL A 27 11.08 2.04 -5.28
CA VAL A 27 10.28 2.35 -6.48
C VAL A 27 10.26 1.13 -7.39
N ILE A 28 9.10 0.55 -7.53
CA ILE A 28 8.86 -0.67 -8.30
C ILE A 28 8.32 -0.28 -9.67
N ILE A 29 9.09 -0.54 -10.70
CA ILE A 29 8.73 -0.24 -12.09
C ILE A 29 8.57 -1.51 -12.91
N GLY A 30 7.92 -1.40 -14.05
CA GLY A 30 7.71 -2.53 -14.97
C GLY A 30 6.50 -2.33 -15.84
N HIS A 31 6.34 -3.16 -16.86
CA HIS A 31 5.19 -3.13 -17.75
C HIS A 31 3.86 -3.40 -17.02
N ASN A 32 2.76 -3.07 -17.70
CA ASN A 32 1.44 -3.52 -17.25
C ASN A 32 1.43 -5.05 -17.12
N ASN A 33 0.80 -5.54 -16.08
CA ASN A 33 0.76 -6.97 -15.74
C ASN A 33 2.11 -7.63 -15.40
N ALA A 34 3.18 -6.87 -15.16
CA ALA A 34 4.45 -7.40 -14.66
C ALA A 34 4.35 -7.92 -13.20
N GLY A 35 3.29 -7.56 -12.48
CA GLY A 35 3.06 -8.04 -11.12
C GLY A 35 3.29 -7.01 -10.02
N LYS A 36 3.43 -5.72 -10.34
CA LYS A 36 3.65 -4.65 -9.35
C LYS A 36 2.59 -4.64 -8.25
N THR A 37 1.31 -4.56 -8.63
CA THR A 37 0.18 -4.64 -7.70
C THR A 37 0.15 -5.95 -6.93
N ASN A 38 0.50 -7.07 -7.58
CA ASN A 38 0.54 -8.38 -6.94
C ASN A 38 1.62 -8.46 -5.85
N LEU A 39 2.77 -7.84 -6.07
CA LEU A 39 3.83 -7.72 -5.07
C LEU A 39 3.35 -6.92 -3.84
N LEU A 40 2.74 -5.75 -4.07
CA LEU A 40 2.19 -4.94 -2.98
C LEU A 40 1.05 -5.65 -2.23
N THR A 41 0.22 -6.38 -2.96
CA THR A 41 -0.82 -7.23 -2.35
C THR A 41 -0.20 -8.33 -1.49
N ALA A 42 0.86 -8.99 -1.96
CA ALA A 42 1.58 -10.01 -1.19
C ALA A 42 2.16 -9.44 0.11
N LEU A 43 2.80 -8.27 0.07
CA LEU A 43 3.25 -7.55 1.27
C LEU A 43 2.09 -7.29 2.23
N SER A 44 0.96 -6.81 1.72
CA SER A 44 -0.21 -6.49 2.54
C SER A 44 -0.83 -7.72 3.21
N LEU A 45 -0.77 -8.90 2.60
CA LEU A 45 -1.26 -10.14 3.19
C LEU A 45 -0.48 -10.54 4.45
N VAL A 46 0.80 -10.24 4.52
CA VAL A 46 1.63 -10.56 5.67
C VAL A 46 1.51 -9.50 6.75
N ILE A 47 1.67 -8.22 6.38
CA ILE A 47 1.95 -7.13 7.33
C ILE A 47 0.71 -6.33 7.71
N ASN A 48 -0.27 -6.16 6.79
CA ASN A 48 -1.43 -5.33 7.07
C ASN A 48 -2.45 -6.08 7.95
N PRO A 49 -2.66 -5.69 9.21
CA PRO A 49 -3.61 -6.38 10.09
C PRO A 49 -5.07 -6.26 9.61
N ASP A 50 -5.42 -5.17 8.93
CA ASP A 50 -6.79 -4.87 8.49
C ASP A 50 -7.15 -5.51 7.15
N LYS A 51 -6.19 -6.12 6.46
CA LYS A 51 -6.40 -6.77 5.16
C LYS A 51 -7.20 -8.07 5.33
N ASN A 52 -8.22 -8.26 4.49
CA ASN A 52 -8.81 -9.58 4.35
C ASN A 52 -7.77 -10.56 3.81
N LYS A 53 -7.45 -11.57 4.62
CA LYS A 53 -6.38 -12.54 4.34
C LYS A 53 -6.88 -13.81 3.66
N ARG A 54 -8.17 -13.94 3.39
CA ARG A 54 -8.70 -15.06 2.66
C ARG A 54 -8.57 -14.86 1.17
N LEU A 55 -7.98 -15.82 0.51
CA LEU A 55 -7.74 -15.82 -0.94
C LEU A 55 -8.74 -16.71 -1.68
N ASP A 56 -8.81 -16.55 -3.00
CA ASP A 56 -9.62 -17.37 -3.89
C ASP A 56 -8.73 -18.19 -4.84
N VAL A 57 -9.35 -19.03 -5.66
CA VAL A 57 -8.67 -19.90 -6.64
C VAL A 57 -7.87 -19.10 -7.67
N ASP A 58 -8.29 -17.87 -7.95
CA ASP A 58 -7.62 -16.99 -8.91
C ASP A 58 -6.35 -16.34 -8.37
N ASP A 59 -6.11 -16.47 -7.05
CA ASP A 59 -4.87 -16.02 -6.42
C ASP A 59 -3.73 -17.05 -6.52
N PHE A 60 -4.02 -18.29 -6.89
CA PHE A 60 -2.97 -19.28 -7.16
C PHE A 60 -2.29 -19.06 -8.51
N ASN A 61 -0.99 -19.32 -8.56
CA ASN A 61 -0.26 -19.38 -9.83
C ASN A 61 -0.79 -20.56 -10.67
N LYS A 62 -1.23 -20.27 -11.89
CA LYS A 62 -1.83 -21.29 -12.76
C LYS A 62 -0.79 -22.17 -13.47
N ASN A 63 0.50 -21.88 -13.34
CA ASN A 63 1.60 -22.62 -13.99
C ASN A 63 2.10 -23.82 -13.17
N VAL A 64 1.41 -24.19 -12.09
CA VAL A 64 1.71 -25.41 -11.32
C VAL A 64 1.52 -26.65 -12.21
N ALA A 65 2.43 -27.60 -12.11
CA ALA A 65 2.37 -28.82 -12.91
C ALA A 65 1.14 -29.68 -12.58
N PHE A 66 0.50 -30.25 -13.61
CA PHE A 66 -0.68 -31.11 -13.43
C PHE A 66 -0.42 -32.27 -12.47
N LEU A 67 0.75 -32.93 -12.59
CA LEU A 67 1.13 -34.04 -11.72
C LEU A 67 1.24 -33.63 -10.25
N GLU A 68 1.77 -32.46 -10.00
CA GLU A 68 1.88 -31.89 -8.65
C GLU A 68 0.49 -31.60 -8.07
N LEU A 69 -0.38 -30.94 -8.86
CA LEU A 69 -1.76 -30.67 -8.46
C LEU A 69 -2.56 -31.96 -8.18
N LYS A 70 -2.24 -33.07 -8.85
CA LYS A 70 -2.90 -34.37 -8.63
C LYS A 70 -2.52 -35.03 -7.31
N THR A 71 -1.30 -34.82 -6.86
CA THR A 71 -0.75 -35.47 -5.66
C THR A 71 -0.77 -34.59 -4.41
N THR A 72 -0.71 -33.27 -4.61
CA THR A 72 -0.57 -32.31 -3.50
C THR A 72 -1.49 -31.11 -3.72
N PRO A 73 -2.32 -30.73 -2.75
CA PRO A 73 -3.10 -29.50 -2.83
C PRO A 73 -2.17 -28.29 -3.00
N PRO A 74 -2.45 -27.35 -3.93
CA PRO A 74 -1.64 -26.17 -4.09
C PRO A 74 -1.66 -25.31 -2.83
N LYS A 75 -0.52 -24.75 -2.47
CA LYS A 75 -0.34 -23.88 -1.31
C LYS A 75 0.30 -22.58 -1.76
N ILE A 76 -0.13 -21.45 -1.17
CA ILE A 76 0.51 -20.15 -1.34
C ILE A 76 1.34 -19.88 -0.08
N THR A 77 2.60 -19.49 -0.26
CA THR A 77 3.48 -19.09 0.83
C THR A 77 4.09 -17.73 0.52
N ILE A 78 3.96 -16.79 1.45
CA ILE A 78 4.56 -15.45 1.34
C ILE A 78 5.32 -15.19 2.62
N GLN A 79 6.64 -15.06 2.51
CA GLN A 79 7.52 -14.80 3.65
C GLN A 79 8.13 -13.41 3.55
N VAL A 80 8.02 -12.63 4.60
CA VAL A 80 8.65 -11.32 4.76
C VAL A 80 9.77 -11.43 5.78
N THR A 81 10.95 -10.95 5.42
CA THR A 81 12.12 -10.87 6.29
C THR A 81 12.33 -9.44 6.73
N LEU A 82 12.37 -9.24 8.03
CA LEU A 82 12.65 -7.98 8.70
C LEU A 82 14.07 -7.98 9.20
N LYS A 83 14.83 -6.90 8.96
CA LYS A 83 16.21 -6.73 9.42
C LYS A 83 16.38 -5.44 10.20
N LYS A 84 17.42 -5.39 11.00
CA LYS A 84 17.89 -4.17 11.61
C LYS A 84 18.20 -3.13 10.53
N GLY A 85 17.76 -1.90 10.73
CA GLY A 85 18.09 -0.75 9.90
C GLY A 85 19.05 0.20 10.61
N CYS A 86 19.45 1.27 9.92
CA CYS A 86 20.27 2.34 10.51
C CYS A 86 19.55 3.02 11.69
N ASP A 87 18.23 3.23 11.56
CA ASP A 87 17.37 3.84 12.57
C ASP A 87 16.54 2.76 13.29
N THR A 88 17.18 1.92 14.10
CA THR A 88 16.48 0.89 14.88
C THR A 88 16.24 1.38 16.30
N PHE A 89 14.99 1.33 16.73
CA PHE A 89 14.56 1.71 18.08
C PHE A 89 14.40 0.47 18.97
N PRO A 90 14.48 0.60 20.31
CA PRO A 90 14.26 -0.52 21.22
C PRO A 90 12.93 -1.24 21.00
N ASP A 91 11.87 -0.50 20.68
CA ASP A 91 10.53 -1.03 20.41
C ASP A 91 10.47 -1.91 19.17
N ASP A 92 11.34 -1.67 18.18
CA ASP A 92 11.44 -2.51 16.97
C ASP A 92 11.81 -3.96 17.35
N LEU A 93 12.79 -4.14 18.25
CA LEU A 93 13.23 -5.46 18.68
C LEU A 93 12.16 -6.13 19.57
N ALA A 94 11.56 -5.37 20.47
CA ALA A 94 10.48 -5.87 21.33
C ALA A 94 9.31 -6.41 20.51
N MET A 95 8.92 -5.71 19.45
CA MET A 95 7.83 -6.09 18.55
C MET A 95 8.09 -7.44 17.84
N VAL A 96 9.33 -7.69 17.41
CA VAL A 96 9.67 -8.90 16.63
C VAL A 96 10.32 -10.00 17.47
N ALA A 97 10.41 -9.85 18.79
CA ALA A 97 11.16 -10.74 19.68
C ALA A 97 10.79 -12.22 19.51
N ASN A 98 9.49 -12.51 19.35
CA ASN A 98 8.98 -13.87 19.16
C ASN A 98 9.19 -14.44 17.74
N TRP A 99 9.66 -13.62 16.81
CA TRP A 99 9.81 -13.98 15.39
C TRP A 99 11.26 -14.00 14.93
N LEU A 100 12.19 -13.81 15.85
CA LEU A 100 13.62 -13.78 15.58
C LEU A 100 14.10 -15.13 15.04
N THR A 101 14.82 -15.07 13.92
CA THR A 101 15.54 -16.21 13.34
C THR A 101 17.05 -16.08 13.55
N LYS A 102 17.51 -14.85 13.80
CA LYS A 102 18.89 -14.52 14.12
C LYS A 102 18.89 -13.48 15.24
N LEU A 103 19.56 -13.82 16.36
CA LEU A 103 19.70 -12.94 17.54
C LEU A 103 21.15 -12.50 17.66
N GLU A 104 21.59 -11.61 16.79
CA GLU A 104 22.91 -10.97 16.82
C GLU A 104 22.75 -9.45 16.77
N ALA A 105 23.87 -8.71 16.73
CA ALA A 105 23.84 -7.26 16.55
C ALA A 105 23.01 -6.83 15.35
N ASP A 106 23.01 -7.65 14.29
CA ASP A 106 22.17 -7.52 13.10
C ASP A 106 21.08 -8.60 13.13
N PHE A 107 20.02 -8.33 13.91
CA PHE A 107 18.92 -9.26 14.06
C PHE A 107 18.14 -9.44 12.74
N GLU A 108 17.59 -10.65 12.62
CA GLU A 108 16.66 -11.01 11.54
C GLU A 108 15.40 -11.65 12.14
N ALA A 109 14.23 -11.22 11.66
CA ALA A 109 12.94 -11.80 12.02
C ALA A 109 12.15 -12.12 10.76
N LYS A 110 11.34 -13.17 10.80
CA LYS A 110 10.55 -13.63 9.67
C LYS A 110 9.07 -13.71 10.03
N LEU A 111 8.23 -13.32 9.09
CA LEU A 111 6.79 -13.53 9.11
C LEU A 111 6.39 -14.26 7.84
N THR A 112 5.68 -15.38 7.98
CA THR A 112 5.26 -16.21 6.85
C THR A 112 3.74 -16.37 6.85
N TYR A 113 3.10 -15.87 5.81
CA TYR A 113 1.70 -16.13 5.50
C TYR A 113 1.61 -17.41 4.67
N GLU A 114 0.76 -18.35 5.10
CA GLU A 114 0.40 -19.53 4.32
C GLU A 114 -1.09 -19.60 4.10
N PHE A 115 -1.47 -19.91 2.85
CA PHE A 115 -2.85 -20.25 2.47
C PHE A 115 -2.86 -21.69 1.94
N PHE A 116 -3.50 -22.58 2.65
CA PHE A 116 -3.37 -24.03 2.45
C PHE A 116 -4.66 -24.78 2.75
N LEU A 117 -4.77 -26.00 2.21
CA LEU A 117 -5.81 -26.94 2.57
C LEU A 117 -5.40 -27.69 3.84
N PRO A 118 -6.22 -27.68 4.93
CA PRO A 118 -5.91 -28.40 6.16
C PRO A 118 -5.67 -29.90 5.91
N GLU A 119 -4.72 -30.50 6.63
CA GLU A 119 -4.30 -31.90 6.47
C GLU A 119 -5.46 -32.90 6.49
N LYS A 120 -6.47 -32.67 7.33
CA LYS A 120 -7.68 -33.52 7.42
C LYS A 120 -8.48 -33.60 6.12
N GLU A 121 -8.37 -32.63 5.24
CA GLU A 121 -9.08 -32.57 3.96
C GLU A 121 -8.24 -33.08 2.77
N VAL A 122 -6.92 -33.26 2.95
CA VAL A 122 -5.98 -33.72 1.92
C VAL A 122 -6.37 -35.09 1.34
N PRO A 123 -6.79 -36.10 2.13
CA PRO A 123 -7.22 -37.38 1.57
C PRO A 123 -8.41 -37.27 0.63
N LYS A 124 -9.37 -36.39 0.94
CA LYS A 124 -10.53 -36.15 0.06
C LYS A 124 -10.11 -35.46 -1.24
N TYR A 125 -9.15 -34.52 -1.14
CA TYR A 125 -8.59 -33.87 -2.30
C TYR A 125 -7.92 -34.88 -3.24
N ILE A 126 -7.03 -35.72 -2.73
CA ILE A 126 -6.32 -36.74 -3.51
C ILE A 126 -7.31 -37.70 -4.17
N SER A 127 -8.35 -38.15 -3.45
CA SER A 127 -9.40 -39.00 -3.99
C SER A 127 -10.11 -38.34 -5.17
N ALA A 128 -10.56 -37.11 -5.03
CA ALA A 128 -11.23 -36.36 -6.10
C ALA A 128 -10.30 -36.14 -7.33
N MET A 129 -9.02 -35.91 -7.11
CA MET A 129 -8.03 -35.70 -8.19
C MET A 129 -7.63 -37.00 -8.88
N SER A 130 -7.76 -38.15 -8.22
CA SER A 130 -7.43 -39.48 -8.82
C SER A 130 -8.33 -39.83 -10.00
N GLU A 131 -9.57 -39.36 -10.00
CA GLU A 131 -10.57 -39.62 -11.05
C GLU A 131 -10.30 -38.87 -12.37
N ILE A 132 -9.37 -37.89 -12.37
CA ILE A 132 -9.07 -37.10 -13.58
C ILE A 132 -8.06 -37.83 -14.44
N ASP A 133 -8.42 -38.12 -15.68
CA ASP A 133 -7.53 -38.78 -16.65
C ASP A 133 -6.60 -37.79 -17.35
N LYS A 134 -5.33 -38.20 -17.59
CA LYS A 134 -4.32 -37.39 -18.29
C LYS A 134 -4.62 -37.17 -19.77
N THR A 135 -5.47 -37.98 -20.37
CA THR A 135 -5.77 -38.01 -21.80
C THR A 135 -6.63 -36.84 -22.27
N ASP A 136 -7.25 -36.13 -21.34
CA ASP A 136 -8.06 -34.94 -21.64
C ASP A 136 -7.14 -33.73 -21.77
N GLY A 137 -7.06 -33.10 -22.93
CA GLY A 137 -6.28 -31.88 -23.17
C GLY A 137 -6.66 -30.69 -22.29
N ASN A 138 -7.75 -30.82 -21.54
CA ASN A 138 -8.29 -29.80 -20.63
C ASN A 138 -8.13 -30.18 -19.15
N CYS A 139 -7.36 -31.21 -18.83
CA CYS A 139 -7.23 -31.76 -17.46
C CYS A 139 -6.82 -30.72 -16.41
N ARG A 140 -5.94 -29.77 -16.74
CA ARG A 140 -5.52 -28.69 -15.84
C ARG A 140 -6.69 -27.77 -15.46
N ASN A 141 -7.54 -27.39 -16.41
CA ASN A 141 -8.71 -26.55 -16.14
C ASN A 141 -9.75 -27.28 -15.29
N LEU A 142 -9.90 -28.60 -15.47
CA LEU A 142 -10.78 -29.42 -14.64
C LEU A 142 -10.32 -29.45 -13.19
N VAL A 143 -9.01 -29.62 -12.94
CA VAL A 143 -8.45 -29.55 -11.56
C VAL A 143 -8.79 -28.21 -10.89
N TRP A 144 -8.52 -27.08 -11.57
CA TRP A 144 -8.81 -25.76 -11.01
C TRP A 144 -10.30 -25.55 -10.77
N LYS A 145 -11.17 -26.11 -11.62
CA LYS A 145 -12.62 -26.06 -11.44
C LYS A 145 -13.07 -26.85 -10.21
N ILE A 146 -12.51 -28.03 -9.98
CA ILE A 146 -12.79 -28.84 -8.77
C ILE A 146 -12.28 -28.10 -7.52
N ILE A 147 -11.06 -27.55 -7.56
CA ILE A 147 -10.55 -26.75 -6.44
C ILE A 147 -11.51 -25.60 -6.12
N LYS A 148 -11.99 -24.90 -7.14
CA LYS A 148 -12.90 -23.75 -6.98
C LYS A 148 -14.22 -24.13 -6.35
N ASN A 149 -14.83 -25.21 -6.82
CA ASN A 149 -16.18 -25.57 -6.42
C ASN A 149 -16.23 -26.33 -5.08
N ASP A 150 -15.26 -27.22 -4.86
CA ASP A 150 -15.35 -28.20 -3.77
C ASP A 150 -14.39 -27.91 -2.63
N PHE A 151 -13.20 -27.37 -2.90
CA PHE A 151 -12.13 -27.27 -1.92
C PHE A 151 -11.82 -25.86 -1.44
N ILE A 152 -11.95 -24.81 -2.27
CA ILE A 152 -11.49 -23.44 -1.91
C ILE A 152 -12.13 -22.93 -0.60
N ARG A 153 -13.38 -23.31 -0.33
CA ARG A 153 -14.10 -22.98 0.90
C ARG A 153 -13.48 -23.61 2.15
N LEU A 154 -12.73 -24.70 1.99
CA LEU A 154 -12.06 -25.45 3.06
C LEU A 154 -10.66 -24.95 3.34
N TYR A 155 -10.09 -24.15 2.42
CA TYR A 155 -8.78 -23.55 2.62
C TYR A 155 -8.78 -22.61 3.80
N SER A 156 -7.68 -22.60 4.51
CA SER A 156 -7.41 -21.73 5.66
C SER A 156 -6.11 -20.95 5.44
N TYR A 157 -5.95 -19.85 6.16
CA TYR A 157 -4.68 -19.15 6.23
C TYR A 157 -4.14 -19.14 7.66
N LYS A 158 -2.81 -19.04 7.77
CA LYS A 158 -2.10 -18.76 9.02
C LYS A 158 -0.93 -17.82 8.76
N ILE A 159 -0.56 -17.05 9.77
CA ILE A 159 0.68 -16.27 9.77
C ILE A 159 1.57 -16.86 10.86
N TYR A 160 2.76 -17.28 10.46
CA TYR A 160 3.77 -17.83 11.35
C TYR A 160 4.87 -16.81 11.59
N GLY A 161 5.37 -16.74 12.82
CA GLY A 161 6.53 -15.94 13.22
C GLY A 161 7.77 -16.81 13.43
N GLY A 162 8.92 -16.30 13.00
CA GLY A 162 10.17 -17.02 13.07
C GLY A 162 10.38 -18.03 11.94
N GLU A 163 11.15 -19.08 12.21
CA GLU A 163 11.34 -20.17 11.23
C GLU A 163 10.06 -20.96 11.04
N ILE A 164 9.63 -21.09 9.78
CA ILE A 164 8.36 -21.73 9.43
C ILE A 164 8.30 -23.20 9.93
N ALA A 165 9.44 -23.89 10.01
CA ALA A 165 9.51 -25.26 10.49
C ALA A 165 9.00 -25.43 11.94
N ASN A 166 9.00 -24.37 12.73
CA ASN A 166 8.52 -24.38 14.10
C ASN A 166 6.99 -24.23 14.21
N HIS A 167 6.32 -23.87 13.13
CA HIS A 167 4.87 -23.60 13.05
C HIS A 167 4.32 -22.71 14.18
N THR A 168 5.15 -21.77 14.69
CA THR A 168 4.74 -20.81 15.72
C THR A 168 3.84 -19.75 15.10
N VAL A 169 2.57 -19.71 15.52
CA VAL A 169 1.63 -18.71 15.02
C VAL A 169 2.02 -17.32 15.53
N ALA A 170 2.11 -16.35 14.65
CA ALA A 170 2.41 -14.98 15.03
C ALA A 170 1.29 -14.41 15.92
N ASP A 171 1.69 -13.75 16.99
CA ASP A 171 0.77 -13.15 17.94
C ASP A 171 0.09 -11.91 17.35
N GLY A 172 -1.19 -11.74 17.65
CA GLY A 172 -2.00 -10.64 17.13
C GLY A 172 -1.60 -9.27 17.67
N GLU A 173 -1.04 -9.22 18.88
CA GLU A 173 -0.60 -7.97 19.50
C GLU A 173 0.58 -7.37 18.74
N SER A 174 1.60 -8.17 18.49
CA SER A 174 2.77 -7.74 17.71
C SER A 174 2.40 -7.43 16.25
N LEU A 175 1.49 -8.21 15.62
CA LEU A 175 0.99 -7.90 14.28
C LEU A 175 0.25 -6.56 14.23
N ASN A 176 -0.50 -6.21 15.27
CA ASN A 176 -1.18 -4.93 15.37
C ASN A 176 -0.26 -3.73 15.55
N LYS A 177 1.03 -3.92 15.84
CA LYS A 177 2.02 -2.83 15.89
C LYS A 177 2.46 -2.34 14.50
N PHE A 178 2.12 -3.05 13.43
CA PHE A 178 2.30 -2.53 12.08
C PHE A 178 1.23 -1.49 11.75
N ASP A 179 1.65 -0.39 11.13
CA ASP A 179 0.79 0.57 10.45
C ASP A 179 1.04 0.47 8.95
N PHE A 180 0.16 -0.20 8.25
CA PHE A 180 0.29 -0.43 6.81
C PHE A 180 -0.77 0.38 6.07
N GLN A 181 -0.35 1.50 5.47
CA GLN A 181 -1.23 2.35 4.70
C GLN A 181 -1.05 2.09 3.21
N PHE A 182 -2.11 1.63 2.57
CA PHE A 182 -2.13 1.29 1.15
C PHE A 182 -2.97 2.30 0.37
N LEU A 183 -2.37 2.90 -0.66
CA LEU A 183 -3.01 3.86 -1.55
C LEU A 183 -3.10 3.26 -2.95
N ASP A 184 -4.30 2.87 -3.35
CA ASP A 184 -4.59 2.35 -4.69
C ASP A 184 -4.44 3.45 -5.76
N ALA A 185 -4.13 3.05 -7.00
CA ALA A 185 -4.05 3.93 -8.16
C ALA A 185 -5.41 4.56 -8.49
N ILE A 186 -6.48 3.75 -8.41
CA ILE A 186 -7.86 4.18 -8.62
C ILE A 186 -8.54 4.27 -7.26
N ARG A 187 -8.75 5.49 -6.79
CA ARG A 187 -9.40 5.76 -5.51
C ARG A 187 -10.42 6.88 -5.62
N ASP A 188 -11.48 6.75 -4.86
CA ASP A 188 -12.43 7.83 -4.65
C ASP A 188 -11.96 8.68 -3.46
N VAL A 189 -11.01 9.58 -3.75
CA VAL A 189 -10.40 10.46 -2.73
C VAL A 189 -11.46 11.27 -1.99
N GLU A 190 -12.50 11.69 -2.68
CA GLU A 190 -13.58 12.48 -2.09
C GLU A 190 -14.36 11.66 -1.07
N ARG A 191 -14.71 10.43 -1.42
CA ARG A 191 -15.41 9.52 -0.52
C ARG A 191 -14.57 9.19 0.70
N ASP A 192 -13.32 8.80 0.50
CA ASP A 192 -12.45 8.33 1.58
C ASP A 192 -12.01 9.48 2.51
N MET A 193 -11.93 10.70 1.99
CA MET A 193 -11.52 11.87 2.75
C MET A 193 -12.68 12.54 3.49
N LEU A 194 -13.86 12.67 2.86
CA LEU A 194 -14.91 13.62 3.26
C LEU A 194 -16.25 12.96 3.63
N THR A 195 -16.57 11.75 3.12
CA THR A 195 -17.89 11.15 3.30
C THR A 195 -17.86 9.90 4.18
N GLY A 196 -18.78 9.82 5.15
CA GLY A 196 -18.95 8.64 6.01
C GLY A 196 -18.67 8.90 7.50
N LYS A 197 -18.92 7.88 8.32
CA LYS A 197 -18.78 8.00 9.79
C LYS A 197 -17.34 8.01 10.30
N ASN A 198 -16.39 7.41 9.54
CA ASN A 198 -14.98 7.27 9.91
C ASN A 198 -14.07 7.79 8.80
N THR A 199 -14.25 9.05 8.40
CA THR A 199 -13.39 9.67 7.38
C THR A 199 -11.98 9.89 7.91
N LEU A 200 -11.01 9.88 6.99
CA LEU A 200 -9.62 10.20 7.31
C LEU A 200 -9.50 11.57 7.99
N LEU A 201 -10.25 12.54 7.50
CA LEU A 201 -10.28 13.91 8.05
C LEU A 201 -10.73 13.91 9.52
N LYS A 202 -11.76 13.14 9.86
CA LYS A 202 -12.26 13.03 11.23
C LYS A 202 -11.22 12.45 12.20
N ASN A 203 -10.55 11.37 11.79
CA ASN A 203 -9.52 10.71 12.61
C ASN A 203 -8.33 11.65 12.87
N VAL A 204 -7.95 12.43 11.87
CA VAL A 204 -6.87 13.42 11.99
C VAL A 204 -7.29 14.58 12.89
N PHE A 205 -8.50 15.09 12.73
CA PHE A 205 -8.99 16.19 13.56
C PHE A 205 -9.15 15.82 15.03
N ASP A 206 -9.60 14.62 15.37
CA ASP A 206 -9.71 14.18 16.77
C ASP A 206 -8.37 14.23 17.51
N PHE A 207 -7.28 13.92 16.81
CA PHE A 207 -5.93 14.06 17.36
C PHE A 207 -5.49 15.53 17.46
N PHE A 208 -5.72 16.33 16.41
CA PHE A 208 -5.22 17.70 16.35
C PHE A 208 -6.10 18.70 17.13
N ILE A 209 -7.31 18.33 17.55
CA ILE A 209 -8.07 19.13 18.50
C ILE A 209 -7.30 19.22 19.83
N ASP A 210 -7.21 20.38 20.40
CA ASP A 210 -6.43 20.66 21.61
C ASP A 210 -4.92 20.29 21.49
N TYR A 211 -4.37 20.32 20.27
CA TYR A 211 -2.97 19.98 20.02
C TYR A 211 -2.01 20.95 20.74
N ASP A 212 -2.43 22.18 20.98
CA ASP A 212 -1.73 23.16 21.81
C ASP A 212 -1.49 22.65 23.24
N ILE A 213 -2.46 21.93 23.82
CA ILE A 213 -2.31 21.31 25.15
C ILE A 213 -1.54 20.01 25.04
N LYS A 214 -1.91 19.15 24.09
CA LYS A 214 -1.31 17.83 23.90
C LYS A 214 0.20 17.92 23.57
N GLY A 215 0.59 18.89 22.75
CA GLY A 215 1.98 19.14 22.33
C GLY A 215 2.85 19.89 23.34
N ASP A 216 2.27 20.44 24.41
CA ASP A 216 3.01 21.22 25.39
C ASP A 216 3.84 20.29 26.30
N SER A 217 5.14 20.25 26.08
CA SER A 217 6.07 19.45 26.89
C SER A 217 6.35 20.00 28.29
N SER A 218 5.91 21.23 28.57
CA SER A 218 6.09 21.88 29.88
C SER A 218 5.05 21.46 30.92
N LYS A 219 3.91 20.91 30.46
CA LYS A 219 2.79 20.49 31.33
C LYS A 219 2.88 19.01 31.69
N LEU A 220 2.52 18.67 32.93
CA LEU A 220 2.33 17.29 33.37
C LEU A 220 1.10 16.68 32.67
N GLU A 221 1.16 15.40 32.32
CA GLU A 221 0.09 14.69 31.59
C GLU A 221 -1.27 14.77 32.31
N GLU A 222 -1.28 14.67 33.64
CA GLU A 222 -2.50 14.84 34.47
C GLU A 222 -3.16 16.20 34.25
N ASN A 223 -2.38 17.26 34.20
CA ASN A 223 -2.88 18.61 33.98
C ASN A 223 -3.45 18.79 32.57
N LYS A 224 -2.81 18.19 31.55
CA LYS A 224 -3.32 18.18 30.17
C LYS A 224 -4.69 17.51 30.09
N ILE A 225 -4.85 16.36 30.74
CA ILE A 225 -6.10 15.60 30.76
C ILE A 225 -7.22 16.42 31.40
N ILE A 226 -6.92 17.12 32.53
CA ILE A 226 -7.89 17.95 33.20
C ILE A 226 -8.29 19.14 32.31
N GLU A 227 -7.34 19.83 31.70
CA GLU A 227 -7.58 20.97 30.84
C GLU A 227 -8.43 20.58 29.60
N ILE A 228 -8.12 19.46 28.95
CA ILE A 228 -8.91 18.93 27.83
C ILE A 228 -10.33 18.56 28.26
N LYS A 229 -10.49 17.93 29.44
CA LYS A 229 -11.82 17.61 29.96
C LYS A 229 -12.62 18.89 30.25
N THR A 230 -11.98 19.93 30.76
CA THR A 230 -12.61 21.20 31.00
C THR A 230 -13.08 21.86 29.71
N ARG A 231 -12.23 21.95 28.69
CA ARG A 231 -12.59 22.46 27.35
C ARG A 231 -13.78 21.71 26.75
N LYS A 232 -13.75 20.38 26.84
CA LYS A 232 -14.85 19.53 26.33
C LYS A 232 -16.16 19.81 27.07
N LYS A 233 -16.11 19.96 28.39
CA LYS A 233 -17.29 20.28 29.18
C LYS A 233 -17.85 21.67 28.85
N ASP A 234 -16.98 22.67 28.72
CA ASP A 234 -17.38 24.03 28.36
C ASP A 234 -18.01 24.07 26.97
N PHE A 235 -17.46 23.32 26.02
CA PHE A 235 -17.99 23.18 24.67
C PHE A 235 -19.40 22.55 24.67
N LEU A 236 -19.59 21.45 25.40
CA LEU A 236 -20.89 20.78 25.52
C LEU A 236 -21.94 21.74 26.15
N THR A 237 -21.56 22.50 27.18
CA THR A 237 -22.45 23.49 27.81
C THR A 237 -22.87 24.61 26.84
N GLN A 238 -22.01 24.98 25.88
CA GLN A 238 -22.36 25.96 24.84
C GLN A 238 -23.28 25.37 23.75
N ILE A 239 -23.25 24.06 23.54
CA ILE A 239 -24.08 23.39 22.51
C ILE A 239 -25.46 23.03 23.03
N GLU A 240 -25.62 22.71 24.32
CA GLU A 240 -26.92 22.35 24.90
C GLU A 240 -28.06 23.32 24.52
N PRO A 241 -27.93 24.64 24.58
CA PRO A 241 -29.00 25.57 24.19
C PRO A 241 -29.33 25.47 22.67
N VAL A 242 -28.36 25.12 21.84
CA VAL A 242 -28.59 24.95 20.40
C VAL A 242 -29.43 23.70 20.15
N ILE A 243 -29.12 22.59 20.86
CA ILE A 243 -29.92 21.36 20.79
C ILE A 243 -31.34 21.59 21.25
N GLU A 244 -31.50 22.31 22.37
CA GLU A 244 -32.85 22.71 22.89
C GLU A 244 -33.63 23.50 21.86
N THR A 245 -33.00 24.50 21.24
CA THR A 245 -33.60 25.27 20.14
C THR A 245 -34.08 24.40 19.00
N ILE A 246 -33.31 23.39 18.61
CA ILE A 246 -33.70 22.43 17.57
C ILE A 246 -34.88 21.58 18.03
N HIS A 247 -34.87 21.11 19.27
CA HIS A 247 -35.98 20.34 19.85
C HIS A 247 -37.28 21.17 19.89
N GLU A 248 -37.21 22.45 20.28
CA GLU A 248 -38.37 23.34 20.25
C GLU A 248 -38.93 23.52 18.84
N ARG A 249 -38.06 23.75 17.84
CA ARG A 249 -38.48 23.87 16.43
C ARG A 249 -39.10 22.57 15.86
N MET A 250 -38.71 21.43 16.37
CA MET A 250 -39.22 20.12 15.97
C MET A 250 -40.46 19.69 16.75
N LYS A 251 -40.87 20.40 17.78
CA LYS A 251 -41.91 19.98 18.75
C LYS A 251 -43.22 19.53 18.08
N LEU A 252 -43.78 20.33 17.20
CA LEU A 252 -45.01 19.98 16.49
C LEU A 252 -44.85 18.80 15.55
N GLY A 253 -43.73 18.72 14.83
CA GLY A 253 -43.40 17.58 13.96
C GLY A 253 -43.21 16.29 14.74
N LYS A 254 -42.55 16.38 15.92
CA LYS A 254 -42.39 15.27 16.85
C LYS A 254 -43.74 14.74 17.33
N GLU A 255 -44.65 15.62 17.77
CA GLU A 255 -45.98 15.22 18.23
C GLU A 255 -46.76 14.49 17.12
N GLN A 256 -46.61 14.92 15.87
CA GLN A 256 -47.25 14.26 14.73
C GLN A 256 -46.64 12.89 14.42
N ILE A 257 -45.31 12.77 14.46
CA ILE A 257 -44.61 11.49 14.29
C ILE A 257 -45.00 10.50 15.40
N LEU A 258 -45.07 10.97 16.64
CA LEU A 258 -45.49 10.16 17.78
C LEU A 258 -46.95 9.68 17.67
N SER A 259 -47.84 10.52 17.12
CA SER A 259 -49.23 10.12 16.86
C SER A 259 -49.31 9.01 15.79
N TYR A 260 -48.46 9.05 14.77
CA TYR A 260 -48.38 7.94 13.81
C TYR A 260 -47.80 6.66 14.44
N ALA A 261 -46.78 6.80 15.30
CA ALA A 261 -46.22 5.68 16.04
C ALA A 261 -47.24 5.02 16.95
N ASP A 262 -48.10 5.81 17.61
CA ASP A 262 -49.20 5.30 18.40
C ASP A 262 -50.23 4.56 17.54
N GLY A 263 -50.64 5.14 16.41
CA GLY A 263 -51.55 4.52 15.44
C GLY A 263 -51.03 3.22 14.83
N THR A 264 -49.70 3.04 14.74
CA THR A 264 -49.06 1.79 14.27
C THR A 264 -48.84 0.75 15.38
N GLY A 265 -49.16 1.06 16.61
CA GLY A 265 -48.92 0.20 17.77
C GLY A 265 -47.51 0.25 18.35
N ALA A 266 -46.68 1.21 17.95
CA ALA A 266 -45.34 1.37 18.51
C ALA A 266 -45.34 1.79 19.99
N SER A 267 -46.49 2.26 20.50
CA SER A 267 -46.71 2.57 21.91
C SER A 267 -47.21 1.38 22.75
N PHE A 268 -47.13 0.17 22.21
CA PHE A 268 -47.51 -1.06 22.91
C PHE A 268 -46.72 -1.17 24.23
N ASN A 269 -47.37 -1.67 25.28
CA ASN A 269 -46.83 -1.76 26.66
C ASN A 269 -46.42 -0.40 27.30
N LYS A 270 -47.07 0.68 26.93
CA LYS A 270 -46.78 2.03 27.45
C LYS A 270 -45.37 2.56 27.04
N ALA A 271 -44.79 2.02 26.02
CA ALA A 271 -43.57 2.57 25.45
C ALA A 271 -43.88 3.92 24.78
N VAL A 272 -43.12 4.98 25.13
CA VAL A 272 -43.26 6.28 24.50
C VAL A 272 -41.98 6.53 23.70
N PRO A 273 -42.03 6.48 22.37
CA PRO A 273 -40.88 6.84 21.53
C PRO A 273 -40.49 8.29 21.82
N ASN A 274 -39.19 8.56 21.93
CA ASN A 274 -38.66 9.89 22.13
C ASN A 274 -37.47 10.16 21.22
N PHE A 275 -37.20 11.42 20.89
CA PHE A 275 -35.99 11.84 20.19
C PHE A 275 -35.04 12.43 21.20
N GLU A 276 -33.89 11.87 21.35
CA GLU A 276 -32.79 12.39 22.17
C GLU A 276 -31.64 12.77 21.26
N GLY A 277 -31.09 13.96 21.41
CA GLY A 277 -29.93 14.45 20.69
C GLY A 277 -28.75 14.60 21.62
N ASN A 278 -27.65 13.96 21.30
CA ASN A 278 -26.36 14.23 21.91
C ASN A 278 -25.36 14.50 20.80
N ILE A 279 -24.66 15.62 20.88
CA ILE A 279 -23.65 15.98 19.88
C ILE A 279 -22.30 15.97 20.59
N SER A 280 -21.42 15.06 20.19
CA SER A 280 -20.02 15.07 20.62
C SER A 280 -19.18 16.02 19.77
N ASP A 281 -18.02 16.45 20.28
CA ASP A 281 -17.03 17.24 19.55
C ASP A 281 -16.74 16.60 18.18
N ILE A 282 -16.60 15.27 18.16
CA ILE A 282 -16.28 14.49 16.97
C ILE A 282 -17.41 14.54 15.92
N GLU A 283 -18.67 14.58 16.35
CA GLU A 283 -19.81 14.70 15.43
C GLU A 283 -19.90 16.08 14.80
N MET A 284 -19.45 17.12 15.50
CA MET A 284 -19.37 18.48 14.96
C MET A 284 -18.39 18.57 13.79
N PHE A 285 -17.35 17.73 13.71
CA PHE A 285 -16.46 17.71 12.54
C PHE A 285 -17.17 17.30 11.25
N SER A 286 -18.29 16.60 11.32
CA SER A 286 -19.10 16.28 10.14
C SER A 286 -19.68 17.52 9.45
N PHE A 287 -19.77 18.65 10.15
CA PHE A 287 -20.20 19.94 9.59
C PHE A 287 -19.04 20.74 8.98
N LEU A 288 -17.79 20.41 9.33
CA LEU A 288 -16.62 21.06 8.75
C LEU A 288 -16.39 20.54 7.33
N ARG A 289 -16.23 21.47 6.40
CA ARG A 289 -15.87 21.15 5.02
C ARG A 289 -14.45 21.63 4.75
N LEU A 290 -13.65 20.80 4.12
CA LEU A 290 -12.34 21.23 3.64
C LEU A 290 -12.56 22.22 2.49
N ILE A 291 -12.11 23.44 2.69
CA ILE A 291 -12.22 24.54 1.72
C ILE A 291 -10.79 24.96 1.35
N ILE A 292 -10.55 25.14 0.07
CA ILE A 292 -9.29 25.66 -0.46
C ILE A 292 -9.49 27.14 -0.76
N GLU A 293 -8.70 27.98 -0.11
CA GLU A 293 -8.68 29.41 -0.32
C GLU A 293 -7.47 29.77 -1.21
N TYR A 294 -7.75 30.40 -2.33
CA TYR A 294 -6.74 30.88 -3.26
C TYR A 294 -6.29 32.29 -2.84
N GLU A 295 -5.09 32.70 -3.29
CA GLU A 295 -4.56 34.04 -3.06
C GLU A 295 -5.52 35.16 -3.51
N THR A 296 -6.38 34.87 -4.46
CA THR A 296 -7.46 35.77 -4.94
C THR A 296 -8.64 35.91 -3.96
N GLY A 297 -8.61 35.21 -2.83
CA GLY A 297 -9.72 35.17 -1.86
C GLY A 297 -10.89 34.27 -2.25
N ILE A 298 -10.79 33.57 -3.39
CA ILE A 298 -11.81 32.62 -3.83
C ILE A 298 -11.72 31.35 -2.98
N LYS A 299 -12.85 30.92 -2.41
CA LYS A 299 -12.97 29.72 -1.59
C LYS A 299 -13.74 28.65 -2.35
N ILE A 300 -13.08 27.51 -2.60
CA ILE A 300 -13.69 26.39 -3.33
C ILE A 300 -13.67 25.16 -2.41
N PRO A 301 -14.79 24.44 -2.25
CA PRO A 301 -14.80 23.16 -1.57
C PRO A 301 -13.81 22.18 -2.21
N ALA A 302 -13.13 21.35 -1.42
CA ALA A 302 -12.19 20.37 -1.94
C ALA A 302 -12.82 19.44 -3.00
N THR A 303 -14.11 19.15 -2.88
CA THR A 303 -14.90 18.37 -3.83
C THR A 303 -14.96 18.95 -5.24
N HIS A 304 -14.71 20.24 -5.39
CA HIS A 304 -14.72 20.93 -6.70
C HIS A 304 -13.32 21.18 -7.27
N ASN A 305 -12.28 20.68 -6.60
CA ASN A 305 -10.91 20.80 -7.09
C ASN A 305 -10.52 19.62 -7.99
N GLY A 306 -9.48 19.83 -8.78
CA GLY A 306 -8.93 18.78 -9.62
C GLY A 306 -8.40 17.58 -8.81
N LEU A 307 -8.56 16.37 -9.34
CA LEU A 307 -8.17 15.11 -8.69
C LEU A 307 -6.72 15.09 -8.20
N GLY A 308 -5.80 15.68 -8.96
CA GLY A 308 -4.38 15.75 -8.58
C GLY A 308 -4.14 16.53 -7.27
N TYR A 309 -4.83 17.66 -7.11
CA TYR A 309 -4.73 18.44 -5.88
C TYR A 309 -5.34 17.71 -4.68
N ASN A 310 -6.50 17.10 -4.86
CA ASN A 310 -7.16 16.32 -3.83
C ASN A 310 -6.33 15.09 -3.41
N ASN A 311 -5.63 14.45 -4.35
CA ASN A 311 -4.68 13.39 -4.04
C ASN A 311 -3.55 13.84 -3.12
N LEU A 312 -2.98 15.04 -3.34
CA LEU A 312 -1.93 15.57 -2.48
C LEU A 312 -2.43 15.87 -1.07
N ILE A 313 -3.63 16.45 -0.94
CA ILE A 313 -4.25 16.68 0.37
C ILE A 313 -4.51 15.35 1.08
N PHE A 314 -5.08 14.37 0.37
CA PHE A 314 -5.33 13.05 0.93
C PHE A 314 -4.06 12.40 1.49
N MET A 315 -2.97 12.45 0.74
CA MET A 315 -1.68 11.93 1.19
C MET A 315 -1.15 12.68 2.41
N SER A 316 -1.33 14.00 2.46
CA SER A 316 -0.95 14.80 3.63
C SER A 316 -1.73 14.40 4.87
N LEU A 317 -3.04 14.19 4.75
CA LEU A 317 -3.89 13.70 5.83
C LEU A 317 -3.53 12.27 6.25
N LEU A 318 -3.17 11.41 5.29
CA LEU A 318 -2.74 10.05 5.60
C LEU A 318 -1.44 10.03 6.41
N LEU A 319 -0.46 10.85 6.04
CA LEU A 319 0.78 10.99 6.81
C LEU A 319 0.51 11.56 8.20
N ALA A 320 -0.42 12.51 8.33
CA ALA A 320 -0.87 12.99 9.62
C ALA A 320 -1.52 11.87 10.45
N LYS A 321 -2.36 11.02 9.85
CA LYS A 321 -2.92 9.84 10.51
C LYS A 321 -1.83 8.87 10.97
N MET A 322 -0.81 8.60 10.14
CA MET A 322 0.31 7.73 10.53
C MET A 322 1.07 8.31 11.73
N GLN A 323 1.24 9.62 11.78
CA GLN A 323 1.82 10.29 12.95
C GLN A 323 0.96 10.09 14.20
N VAL A 324 -0.37 10.21 14.09
CA VAL A 324 -1.31 9.92 15.17
C VAL A 324 -1.19 8.49 15.66
N ASN A 325 -1.19 7.54 14.73
CA ASN A 325 -1.08 6.12 15.03
C ASN A 325 0.23 5.76 15.76
N ALA A 326 1.32 6.47 15.47
CA ALA A 326 2.62 6.26 16.10
C ALA A 326 2.80 6.98 17.45
N ASP A 327 1.85 7.85 17.83
CA ASP A 327 1.95 8.60 19.08
C ASP A 327 1.57 7.72 20.28
N GLY A 328 2.58 7.22 21.01
CA GLY A 328 2.38 6.37 22.18
C GLY A 328 1.65 7.07 23.35
N LYS A 329 1.70 8.39 23.44
CA LYS A 329 0.97 9.13 24.48
C LYS A 329 -0.52 9.19 24.20
N TYR A 330 -0.89 9.33 22.93
CA TYR A 330 -2.28 9.37 22.50
C TYR A 330 -2.90 7.98 22.38
N MET A 331 -2.18 7.04 21.73
CA MET A 331 -2.67 5.70 21.42
C MET A 331 -2.39 4.68 22.54
N GLY A 332 -1.50 5.00 23.50
CA GLY A 332 -1.08 4.06 24.55
C GLY A 332 -0.54 2.75 23.96
N ASP A 333 -1.01 1.62 24.48
CA ASP A 333 -0.61 0.29 24.01
C ASP A 333 -1.07 -0.02 22.56
N ASN A 334 -1.97 0.77 21.99
CA ASN A 334 -2.40 0.63 20.59
C ASN A 334 -1.48 1.37 19.61
N ALA A 335 -0.48 2.11 20.10
CA ALA A 335 0.45 2.83 19.25
C ALA A 335 1.17 1.88 18.27
N LYS A 336 1.28 2.34 17.03
CA LYS A 336 1.95 1.60 15.96
C LYS A 336 3.45 1.86 16.03
N VAL A 337 4.25 0.83 15.83
CA VAL A 337 5.72 0.89 15.91
C VAL A 337 6.35 0.96 14.52
N PHE A 338 5.82 0.18 13.59
CA PHE A 338 6.39 0.08 12.25
C PHE A 338 5.41 0.58 11.18
N SER A 339 5.64 1.80 10.72
CA SER A 339 4.80 2.47 9.73
C SER A 339 5.33 2.23 8.31
N THR A 340 4.49 1.68 7.45
CA THR A 340 4.77 1.39 6.03
C THR A 340 3.74 2.10 5.15
N LEU A 341 4.24 2.87 4.19
CA LEU A 341 3.40 3.54 3.20
C LEU A 341 3.58 2.88 1.83
N VAL A 342 2.50 2.43 1.26
CA VAL A 342 2.45 1.78 -0.05
C VAL A 342 1.58 2.60 -0.97
N ILE A 343 2.11 3.01 -2.13
CA ILE A 343 1.42 3.89 -3.07
C ILE A 343 1.47 3.27 -4.46
N GLU A 344 0.31 3.05 -5.06
CA GLU A 344 0.20 2.67 -6.46
C GLU A 344 0.04 3.90 -7.35
N GLU A 345 0.90 3.98 -8.35
CA GLU A 345 0.84 4.95 -9.46
C GLU A 345 0.50 6.38 -8.99
N PRO A 346 1.32 6.97 -8.09
CA PRO A 346 1.05 8.31 -7.57
C PRO A 346 1.03 9.40 -8.65
N GLU A 347 1.60 9.09 -9.82
CA GLU A 347 1.56 9.98 -10.99
C GLU A 347 0.16 10.16 -11.58
N ALA A 348 -0.77 9.27 -11.28
CA ALA A 348 -2.13 9.38 -11.77
C ALA A 348 -2.72 10.75 -11.38
N HIS A 349 -3.08 11.54 -12.39
CA HIS A 349 -3.62 12.89 -12.23
C HIS A 349 -2.65 13.96 -11.69
N LEU A 350 -1.36 13.65 -11.45
CA LEU A 350 -0.37 14.63 -11.02
C LEU A 350 0.40 15.23 -12.21
N HIS A 351 0.46 16.56 -12.24
CA HIS A 351 1.35 17.25 -13.19
C HIS A 351 2.81 16.83 -12.96
N PRO A 352 3.64 16.64 -14.01
CA PRO A 352 5.02 16.18 -13.90
C PRO A 352 5.86 16.86 -12.82
N ALA A 353 5.81 18.19 -12.74
CA ALA A 353 6.53 18.94 -11.71
C ALA A 353 6.08 18.59 -10.28
N MET A 354 4.83 18.19 -10.10
CA MET A 354 4.30 17.79 -8.79
C MET A 354 4.74 16.36 -8.42
N GLN A 355 4.94 15.48 -9.39
CA GLN A 355 5.44 14.12 -9.15
C GLN A 355 6.84 14.16 -8.51
N TYR A 356 7.71 15.04 -8.99
CA TYR A 356 9.04 15.25 -8.40
C TYR A 356 8.95 15.77 -6.96
N LYS A 357 8.18 16.86 -6.75
CA LYS A 357 7.96 17.44 -5.40
C LYS A 357 7.36 16.42 -4.43
N PHE A 358 6.45 15.61 -4.91
CA PHE A 358 5.81 14.56 -4.13
C PHE A 358 6.83 13.54 -3.59
N LEU A 359 7.72 13.03 -4.44
CA LEU A 359 8.77 12.12 -4.00
C LEU A 359 9.75 12.76 -3.02
N GLN A 360 10.14 14.00 -3.23
CA GLN A 360 10.96 14.74 -2.27
C GLN A 360 10.26 14.87 -0.92
N PHE A 361 8.96 15.12 -0.92
CA PHE A 361 8.16 15.16 0.29
C PHE A 361 8.11 13.81 1.00
N LEU A 362 7.94 12.70 0.28
CA LEU A 362 7.99 11.36 0.85
C LEU A 362 9.36 11.05 1.47
N LYS A 363 10.45 11.34 0.77
CA LYS A 363 11.83 11.17 1.28
C LYS A 363 12.06 11.98 2.56
N LYS A 364 11.58 13.23 2.60
CA LYS A 364 11.66 14.07 3.79
C LYS A 364 10.92 13.44 4.98
N ASN A 365 9.70 12.92 4.78
CA ASN A 365 8.94 12.27 5.86
C ASN A 365 9.61 10.99 6.37
N LYS A 366 10.32 10.25 5.50
CA LYS A 366 11.16 9.11 5.93
C LYS A 366 12.32 9.58 6.80
N ILE A 367 13.04 10.63 6.39
CA ILE A 367 14.16 11.20 7.15
C ILE A 367 13.68 11.72 8.52
N GLU A 368 12.50 12.32 8.58
CA GLU A 368 11.89 12.80 9.82
C GLU A 368 11.32 11.66 10.70
N GLY A 369 11.44 10.41 10.27
CA GLY A 369 10.97 9.23 11.02
C GLY A 369 9.45 9.05 11.08
N LYS A 370 8.68 9.82 10.31
CA LYS A 370 7.22 9.70 10.27
C LYS A 370 6.74 8.43 9.58
N VAL A 371 7.53 7.94 8.63
CA VAL A 371 7.32 6.67 7.91
C VAL A 371 8.62 5.89 7.91
N ARG A 372 8.57 4.60 8.22
CA ARG A 372 9.76 3.75 8.28
C ARG A 372 10.21 3.30 6.90
N GLN A 373 9.26 2.87 6.07
CA GLN A 373 9.55 2.36 4.74
C GLN A 373 8.43 2.72 3.76
N ILE A 374 8.81 3.01 2.51
CA ILE A 374 7.89 3.48 1.47
C ILE A 374 8.06 2.60 0.24
N PHE A 375 6.96 2.10 -0.28
CA PHE A 375 6.89 1.37 -1.54
C PHE A 375 6.04 2.15 -2.53
N VAL A 376 6.56 2.38 -3.73
CA VAL A 376 5.87 3.11 -4.79
C VAL A 376 5.91 2.28 -6.05
N THR A 377 4.77 2.00 -6.65
CA THR A 377 4.73 1.49 -8.04
C THR A 377 4.56 2.66 -8.98
N SER A 378 5.24 2.63 -10.12
CA SER A 378 5.16 3.73 -11.07
C SER A 378 5.43 3.29 -12.51
N HIS A 379 4.80 4.02 -13.44
CA HIS A 379 5.09 4.04 -14.87
C HIS A 379 5.71 5.37 -15.32
N SER A 380 5.96 6.29 -14.38
CA SER A 380 6.43 7.64 -14.70
C SER A 380 7.94 7.73 -14.81
N THR A 381 8.41 8.25 -15.92
CA THR A 381 9.82 8.64 -16.12
C THR A 381 10.24 9.76 -15.18
N HIS A 382 9.32 10.65 -14.79
CA HIS A 382 9.58 11.71 -13.81
C HIS A 382 9.81 11.18 -12.41
N ILE A 383 9.07 10.13 -12.00
CA ILE A 383 9.27 9.48 -10.72
C ILE A 383 10.61 8.73 -10.70
N THR A 384 10.93 7.99 -11.75
CA THR A 384 12.20 7.26 -11.85
C THR A 384 13.41 8.18 -11.91
N SER A 385 13.30 9.36 -12.52
CA SER A 385 14.38 10.34 -12.54
C SER A 385 14.63 11.04 -11.18
N ALA A 386 13.63 11.00 -10.29
CA ALA A 386 13.72 11.63 -8.97
C ALA A 386 14.31 10.71 -7.88
N VAL A 387 14.63 9.47 -8.21
CA VAL A 387 15.18 8.47 -7.29
C VAL A 387 16.55 7.96 -7.74
N SER A 388 17.32 7.38 -6.82
CA SER A 388 18.58 6.73 -7.15
C SER A 388 18.33 5.36 -7.78
N LEU A 389 19.30 4.89 -8.59
CA LEU A 389 19.23 3.53 -9.16
C LEU A 389 19.09 2.45 -8.09
N SER A 390 19.64 2.69 -6.89
CA SER A 390 19.52 1.77 -5.76
C SER A 390 18.12 1.68 -5.19
N GLU A 391 17.27 2.68 -5.41
CA GLU A 391 15.88 2.70 -4.97
C GLU A 391 14.92 2.05 -5.99
N ILE A 392 15.43 1.66 -7.17
CA ILE A 392 14.62 1.12 -8.29
C ILE A 392 14.66 -0.41 -8.30
N ILE A 393 13.50 -1.00 -8.42
CA ILE A 393 13.28 -2.45 -8.62
C ILE A 393 12.49 -2.62 -9.90
N CYS A 394 13.06 -3.30 -10.89
CA CYS A 394 12.41 -3.55 -12.17
C CYS A 394 11.74 -4.92 -12.16
N LEU A 395 10.44 -4.95 -12.44
CA LEU A 395 9.69 -6.18 -12.71
C LEU A 395 9.44 -6.30 -14.21
N TYR A 396 9.80 -7.44 -14.79
CA TYR A 396 9.53 -7.70 -16.19
C TYR A 396 9.07 -9.15 -16.38
N LYS A 397 8.42 -9.41 -17.48
CA LYS A 397 7.93 -10.73 -17.82
C LYS A 397 8.89 -11.37 -18.83
N ASP A 398 9.38 -12.55 -18.50
CA ASP A 398 10.18 -13.39 -19.39
C ASP A 398 9.41 -14.69 -19.60
N ALA A 399 8.94 -14.90 -20.84
CA ALA A 399 7.96 -15.93 -21.16
C ALA A 399 6.72 -15.86 -20.23
N ASP A 400 6.49 -16.86 -19.40
CA ASP A 400 5.37 -16.95 -18.47
C ASP A 400 5.75 -16.62 -17.01
N GLU A 401 7.00 -16.24 -16.75
CA GLU A 401 7.50 -15.98 -15.40
C GLU A 401 7.80 -14.49 -15.20
N THR A 402 7.50 -13.99 -14.01
CA THR A 402 7.95 -12.66 -13.59
C THR A 402 9.39 -12.74 -13.14
N LYS A 403 10.24 -11.87 -13.69
CA LYS A 403 11.65 -11.71 -13.32
C LYS A 403 11.86 -10.35 -12.65
N ILE A 404 12.96 -10.26 -11.91
CA ILE A 404 13.31 -9.08 -11.15
C ILE A 404 14.73 -8.67 -11.50
N SER A 405 14.92 -7.37 -11.67
CA SER A 405 16.25 -6.78 -11.89
C SER A 405 16.43 -5.56 -11.01
N TYR A 406 17.67 -5.38 -10.57
CA TYR A 406 18.08 -4.25 -9.74
C TYR A 406 19.12 -3.44 -10.52
N PRO A 407 18.75 -2.30 -11.11
CA PRO A 407 19.66 -1.50 -11.93
C PRO A 407 20.96 -1.11 -11.20
N ASP A 408 20.93 -1.06 -9.88
CA ASP A 408 22.08 -0.72 -9.05
C ASP A 408 23.16 -1.80 -8.99
N THR A 409 22.77 -3.06 -8.99
CA THR A 409 23.69 -4.20 -8.75
C THR A 409 24.47 -4.61 -9.98
N ILE A 410 24.10 -4.13 -11.16
CA ILE A 410 24.65 -4.53 -12.46
C ILE A 410 25.96 -3.78 -12.78
N PHE A 411 26.22 -2.64 -12.11
CA PHE A 411 27.37 -1.83 -12.39
C PHE A 411 28.66 -2.34 -11.73
N PRO A 412 29.83 -2.13 -12.36
CA PRO A 412 31.11 -2.41 -11.74
C PRO A 412 31.32 -1.68 -10.42
N LEU A 413 32.10 -2.27 -9.53
CA LEU A 413 32.39 -1.74 -8.19
C LEU A 413 33.07 -0.35 -8.19
N ASP A 414 33.72 0.06 -9.30
CA ASP A 414 34.35 1.40 -9.42
C ASP A 414 33.31 2.54 -9.39
N GLY A 415 32.05 2.23 -9.65
CA GLY A 415 30.93 3.15 -9.60
C GLY A 415 30.96 4.29 -10.63
N LYS A 416 31.90 4.29 -11.60
CA LYS A 416 31.99 5.35 -12.61
C LYS A 416 30.81 5.32 -13.55
N SER A 417 30.53 4.16 -14.13
CA SER A 417 29.39 3.98 -15.03
C SER A 417 28.07 4.23 -14.33
N LYS A 418 27.91 3.72 -13.12
CA LYS A 418 26.72 3.99 -12.28
C LYS A 418 26.47 5.48 -12.08
N ARG A 419 27.49 6.23 -11.66
CA ARG A 419 27.38 7.69 -11.46
C ARG A 419 27.09 8.43 -12.75
N TYR A 420 27.66 7.97 -13.87
CA TYR A 420 27.39 8.55 -15.19
C TYR A 420 25.93 8.33 -15.57
N VAL A 421 25.43 7.09 -15.53
CA VAL A 421 24.07 6.75 -15.89
C VAL A 421 23.07 7.46 -14.95
N GLN A 422 23.32 7.49 -13.64
CA GLN A 422 22.46 8.19 -12.68
C GLN A 422 22.28 9.68 -13.01
N ARG A 423 23.34 10.36 -13.44
CA ARG A 423 23.28 11.78 -13.84
C ARG A 423 22.59 11.98 -15.19
N PHE A 424 22.65 10.96 -16.04
CA PHE A 424 22.10 11.01 -17.38
C PHE A 424 20.61 10.68 -17.43
N LEU A 425 20.10 9.91 -16.45
CA LEU A 425 18.69 9.63 -16.30
C LEU A 425 17.94 10.90 -15.90
N ASP A 426 17.25 11.45 -16.86
CA ASP A 426 16.26 12.51 -16.67
C ASP A 426 14.90 12.01 -17.20
N ALA A 427 13.87 12.85 -17.15
CA ALA A 427 12.53 12.46 -17.55
C ALA A 427 12.41 11.94 -19.00
N THR A 428 13.32 12.38 -19.89
CA THR A 428 13.31 11.96 -21.31
C THR A 428 14.11 10.70 -21.57
N LYS A 429 15.09 10.39 -20.72
CA LYS A 429 16.00 9.26 -20.88
C LYS A 429 15.69 8.09 -19.96
N SER A 430 14.84 8.28 -18.97
CA SER A 430 14.35 7.22 -18.10
C SER A 430 13.51 6.18 -18.86
N ASP A 431 13.12 6.44 -20.10
CA ASP A 431 12.49 5.47 -21.00
C ASP A 431 13.33 4.20 -21.18
N ILE A 432 14.65 4.28 -20.98
CA ILE A 432 15.55 3.12 -20.92
C ILE A 432 15.06 2.04 -19.94
N LEU A 433 14.51 2.45 -18.81
CA LEU A 433 14.08 1.54 -17.75
C LEU A 433 12.73 0.85 -18.06
N PHE A 434 12.00 1.35 -19.06
CA PHE A 434 10.68 0.84 -19.44
C PHE A 434 10.67 0.11 -20.79
N ALA A 435 11.67 0.33 -21.63
CA ALA A 435 11.74 -0.27 -22.95
C ALA A 435 12.13 -1.76 -22.88
N GLN A 436 11.56 -2.57 -23.77
CA GLN A 436 11.98 -3.96 -23.95
C GLN A 436 13.25 -4.07 -24.79
N LYS A 437 13.43 -3.13 -25.71
CA LYS A 437 14.59 -3.05 -26.61
C LYS A 437 15.05 -1.62 -26.71
N ILE A 438 16.35 -1.41 -26.81
CA ILE A 438 16.93 -0.08 -26.87
C ILE A 438 17.83 0.02 -28.08
N LEU A 439 17.66 1.12 -28.81
CA LEU A 439 18.55 1.54 -29.87
C LEU A 439 19.30 2.78 -29.41
N PHE A 440 20.59 2.64 -29.09
CA PHE A 440 21.43 3.79 -28.77
C PHE A 440 21.90 4.49 -30.05
N VAL A 441 21.80 5.80 -30.03
CA VAL A 441 22.24 6.68 -31.12
C VAL A 441 23.17 7.77 -30.58
N GLU A 442 24.10 8.24 -31.42
CA GLU A 442 25.10 9.25 -31.02
C GLU A 442 24.56 10.67 -31.01
N GLY A 443 23.56 10.96 -31.82
CA GLY A 443 23.06 12.32 -31.97
C GLY A 443 21.57 12.42 -32.23
N ILE A 444 21.09 13.65 -32.27
CA ILE A 444 19.67 13.96 -32.49
C ILE A 444 19.20 13.63 -33.91
N ALA A 445 20.12 13.70 -34.89
CA ALA A 445 19.79 13.38 -36.28
C ALA A 445 19.38 11.92 -36.42
N GLU A 446 20.17 11.00 -35.86
CA GLU A 446 19.86 9.58 -35.86
C GLU A 446 18.57 9.31 -35.09
N GLN A 447 18.39 9.95 -33.93
CA GLN A 447 17.16 9.79 -33.12
C GLN A 447 15.91 10.15 -33.92
N LEU A 448 15.93 11.23 -34.65
CA LEU A 448 14.81 11.67 -35.48
C LEU A 448 14.58 10.78 -36.72
N LEU A 449 15.67 10.29 -37.31
CA LEU A 449 15.60 9.47 -38.54
C LEU A 449 15.19 8.03 -38.30
N MET A 450 15.46 7.47 -37.12
CA MET A 450 15.18 6.03 -36.83
C MET A 450 13.69 5.68 -37.00
N SER A 451 12.79 6.54 -36.54
CA SER A 451 11.35 6.33 -36.72
C SER A 451 10.95 6.39 -38.18
N ILE A 452 11.59 7.25 -38.97
CA ILE A 452 11.34 7.38 -40.41
C ILE A 452 11.85 6.14 -41.16
N PHE A 453 13.06 5.67 -40.83
CA PHE A 453 13.63 4.46 -41.43
C PHE A 453 12.84 3.21 -41.09
N ALA A 454 12.35 3.09 -39.84
CA ALA A 454 11.49 1.99 -39.45
C ALA A 454 10.19 1.97 -40.29
N LYS A 455 9.54 3.13 -40.45
CA LYS A 455 8.33 3.28 -41.28
C LYS A 455 8.58 2.95 -42.75
N TYR A 456 9.76 3.33 -43.29
CA TYR A 456 10.13 3.00 -44.64
C TYR A 456 10.30 1.48 -44.86
N LEU A 457 10.61 0.74 -43.80
CA LEU A 457 10.73 -0.71 -43.78
C LEU A 457 9.41 -1.41 -43.35
N ASP A 458 8.29 -0.70 -43.32
CA ASP A 458 6.99 -1.21 -42.83
C ASP A 458 7.07 -1.79 -41.39
N LYS A 459 7.88 -1.15 -40.53
CA LYS A 459 8.03 -1.52 -39.11
C LYS A 459 7.73 -0.33 -38.23
N SER A 460 7.08 -0.60 -37.08
CA SER A 460 6.86 0.38 -36.00
C SER A 460 7.81 0.05 -34.87
N LEU A 461 8.58 1.05 -34.41
CA LEU A 461 9.43 0.92 -33.23
C LEU A 461 8.59 0.80 -31.96
N GLU A 462 7.47 1.52 -31.93
CA GLU A 462 6.51 1.55 -30.84
C GLU A 462 5.86 0.16 -30.63
N ASP A 463 5.37 -0.48 -31.70
CA ASP A 463 4.74 -1.81 -31.64
C ASP A 463 5.72 -2.91 -31.18
N HIS A 464 7.01 -2.66 -31.38
CA HIS A 464 8.09 -3.56 -30.94
C HIS A 464 8.69 -3.15 -29.60
N HIS A 465 8.12 -2.16 -28.91
CA HIS A 465 8.61 -1.61 -27.65
C HIS A 465 10.09 -1.21 -27.68
N VAL A 466 10.53 -0.59 -28.79
CA VAL A 466 11.90 -0.12 -29.00
C VAL A 466 12.00 1.35 -28.64
N ALA A 467 12.82 1.70 -27.66
CA ALA A 467 13.17 3.08 -27.36
C ALA A 467 14.45 3.49 -28.13
N VAL A 468 14.42 4.66 -28.75
CA VAL A 468 15.60 5.27 -29.37
C VAL A 468 16.19 6.30 -28.42
N VAL A 469 17.38 6.02 -27.90
CA VAL A 469 18.01 6.80 -26.86
C VAL A 469 19.28 7.48 -27.37
N ASN A 470 19.26 8.81 -27.40
CA ASN A 470 20.44 9.59 -27.73
C ASN A 470 21.37 9.73 -26.51
N VAL A 471 22.56 9.17 -26.60
CA VAL A 471 23.57 9.20 -25.52
C VAL A 471 24.58 10.36 -25.65
N GLY A 472 24.47 11.18 -26.69
CA GLY A 472 25.29 12.37 -26.85
C GLY A 472 26.75 12.09 -27.19
N GLY A 473 27.00 11.14 -28.10
CA GLY A 473 28.34 10.73 -28.54
C GLY A 473 28.67 9.27 -28.24
N ARG A 474 29.94 8.93 -28.10
CA ARG A 474 30.42 7.53 -27.98
C ARG A 474 30.35 6.99 -26.52
N TYR A 475 29.45 7.49 -25.70
CA TYR A 475 29.40 7.17 -24.26
C TYR A 475 28.45 6.01 -23.91
N PHE A 476 27.96 5.24 -24.86
CA PHE A 476 27.01 4.15 -24.62
C PHE A 476 27.61 2.97 -23.83
N THR A 477 28.96 2.85 -23.74
CA THR A 477 29.61 1.82 -22.93
C THR A 477 29.16 1.86 -21.45
N HIS A 478 28.86 3.04 -20.92
CA HIS A 478 28.37 3.17 -19.56
C HIS A 478 26.95 2.60 -19.37
N PHE A 479 26.14 2.57 -20.43
CA PHE A 479 24.78 2.05 -20.41
C PHE A 479 24.71 0.53 -20.67
N LEU A 480 25.74 -0.06 -21.30
CA LEU A 480 25.74 -1.48 -21.65
C LEU A 480 25.57 -2.36 -20.41
N HIS A 481 26.10 -1.94 -19.27
CA HIS A 481 25.92 -2.68 -18.01
C HIS A 481 24.46 -2.84 -17.58
N LEU A 482 23.53 -1.98 -18.03
CA LEU A 482 22.11 -2.15 -17.76
C LEU A 482 21.50 -3.37 -18.47
N PHE A 483 22.20 -3.91 -19.45
CA PHE A 483 21.73 -5.00 -20.32
C PHE A 483 22.61 -6.25 -20.24
N ASP A 484 23.67 -6.21 -19.43
CA ASP A 484 24.44 -7.41 -19.10
C ASP A 484 23.53 -8.35 -18.30
N SER A 485 22.80 -9.17 -19.05
CA SER A 485 21.92 -10.18 -18.47
C SER A 485 22.77 -11.29 -17.87
N ASN A 486 22.49 -11.63 -16.66
CA ASN A 486 22.80 -12.94 -16.13
C ASN A 486 21.80 -13.97 -16.63
#